data_23e3f94a12cedad2a9a584359fab8542
#
_entry.id   23e3f94a12cedad2a9a584359fab8542
#
_cell.length_a   1.000
_cell.length_b   1.000
_cell.length_c   1.000
_cell.angle_alpha   90.00
_cell.angle_beta   90.00
_cell.angle_gamma   90.00
#
_symmetry.space_group_name_H-M   'P 1'
#
loop_
_entity.id
_entity.type
_entity.pdbx_description
1 polymer ?
#
loop_
_entity_poly.entity_id
_entity_poly.type
_entity_poly.pdbx_seq_one_letter_code
_entity_poly.pdbx_strand_id
1 'polypeptide(L)'
;MHQRILILDYGSQVTQLIARRVREAGVYCELHPGDVSAEFLKNQLSQGLKGIILSGSHASAYDESSLKVPAEVFSAGVPVLGICYGMQAMAQQLGGEVSYADHREFGYAEVRARGHTRLLKDIDDFTTPEGHGMLKVWMSHGDQVTRLPEGFKVMASTASCPIAGMADEARKFYAVQFHPEVTHTVKGQALLERFVHEICECQGDWTMPNYVDEAIARIREQVGTDEVILGLSGGVDSSVAAALIHKAIGDRLTCVFVDHGLLRLDEGKQVMETFAKNMGVRIIHVDATEQFMGKLAGVSDPEAKRKIIGREFVEVFQAEAGKLKQAKWLAQGTIYPDVIESAGAKTGKAVAIKSHHNVGGLPETMNLKLLEPLRELFKDEVRKLGVALGLPHGMVYRHPFPGPGLGVRILGAVNTEFADLLRRADAIFIEELRNTIDPETKQSWYDLTSQAFAVFLPVKSVGVMGDGRTYDYVVALRAVQTSDFMTADWAPLPYPLLGKVSSRIINEVRGINRVVYDVSSKPPATIEWE
;
A
#
# COMPACT_ATOMS: atom_id res chain seq x y z
N MET A 1 -24.29 0.87 8.38
CA MET A 1 -23.96 1.20 6.97
C MET A 1 -23.26 2.55 7.00
N HIS A 2 -21.96 2.58 6.59
CA HIS A 2 -21.16 3.80 6.67
C HIS A 2 -21.61 4.86 5.66
N GLN A 3 -21.52 6.12 6.06
CA GLN A 3 -21.55 7.24 5.12
C GLN A 3 -20.31 7.14 4.22
N ARG A 4 -20.49 7.34 2.90
CA ARG A 4 -19.40 7.05 1.97
C ARG A 4 -19.18 8.13 0.93
N ILE A 5 -17.96 8.19 0.46
CA ILE A 5 -17.52 8.96 -0.71
C ILE A 5 -17.24 8.00 -1.86
N LEU A 6 -17.75 8.30 -3.03
CA LEU A 6 -17.42 7.59 -4.26
C LEU A 6 -16.30 8.33 -4.99
N ILE A 7 -15.23 7.61 -5.34
CA ILE A 7 -14.13 8.14 -6.13
C ILE A 7 -14.20 7.49 -7.51
N LEU A 8 -14.32 8.30 -8.56
CA LEU A 8 -14.31 7.85 -9.94
C LEU A 8 -12.92 8.02 -10.53
N ASP A 9 -12.34 6.91 -10.99
CA ASP A 9 -10.98 6.82 -11.50
C ASP A 9 -10.94 7.01 -13.03
N TYR A 10 -10.25 8.05 -13.47
CA TYR A 10 -10.01 8.36 -14.87
C TYR A 10 -8.59 7.99 -15.34
N GLY A 11 -7.87 7.17 -14.56
CA GLY A 11 -6.57 6.63 -14.94
C GLY A 11 -5.37 7.43 -14.44
N SER A 12 -5.52 8.19 -13.36
CA SER A 12 -4.39 8.82 -12.68
C SER A 12 -3.59 7.78 -11.89
N GLN A 13 -2.26 7.90 -11.93
CA GLN A 13 -1.38 7.07 -11.10
C GLN A 13 -1.56 7.32 -9.59
N VAL A 14 -2.10 8.46 -9.21
CA VAL A 14 -2.25 8.88 -7.81
C VAL A 14 -3.69 8.79 -7.29
N THR A 15 -4.61 8.17 -8.04
CA THR A 15 -6.03 8.05 -7.62
C THR A 15 -6.17 7.34 -6.28
N GLN A 16 -5.38 6.31 -6.01
CA GLN A 16 -5.42 5.60 -4.73
C GLN A 16 -5.04 6.50 -3.54
N LEU A 17 -4.23 7.55 -3.76
CA LEU A 17 -3.91 8.51 -2.71
C LEU A 17 -5.14 9.32 -2.29
N ILE A 18 -6.05 9.62 -3.22
CA ILE A 18 -7.33 10.28 -2.87
C ILE A 18 -8.10 9.42 -1.87
N ALA A 19 -8.25 8.14 -2.17
CA ALA A 19 -8.93 7.20 -1.28
C ALA A 19 -8.26 7.11 0.10
N ARG A 20 -6.94 7.03 0.15
CA ARG A 20 -6.18 7.01 1.42
C ARG A 20 -6.43 8.27 2.24
N ARG A 21 -6.38 9.45 1.62
CA ARG A 21 -6.62 10.73 2.30
C ARG A 21 -8.04 10.84 2.87
N VAL A 22 -9.04 10.37 2.13
CA VAL A 22 -10.43 10.31 2.61
C VAL A 22 -10.56 9.36 3.80
N ARG A 23 -9.90 8.18 3.74
CA ARG A 23 -9.87 7.21 4.84
C ARG A 23 -9.12 7.72 6.07
N GLU A 24 -8.02 8.46 5.89
CA GLU A 24 -7.29 9.14 6.96
C GLU A 24 -8.16 10.17 7.68
N ALA A 25 -9.11 10.79 6.98
CA ALA A 25 -10.13 11.65 7.57
C ALA A 25 -11.25 10.89 8.31
N GLY A 26 -11.17 9.58 8.42
CA GLY A 26 -12.16 8.74 9.10
C GLY A 26 -13.46 8.53 8.32
N VAL A 27 -13.43 8.69 7.00
CA VAL A 27 -14.60 8.52 6.12
C VAL A 27 -14.39 7.33 5.19
N TYR A 28 -15.39 6.46 5.10
CA TYR A 28 -15.34 5.34 4.16
C TYR A 28 -15.45 5.84 2.72
N CYS A 29 -14.66 5.26 1.83
CA CYS A 29 -14.73 5.53 0.40
C CYS A 29 -14.51 4.28 -0.45
N GLU A 30 -15.05 4.29 -1.65
CA GLU A 30 -14.83 3.27 -2.67
C GLU A 30 -14.29 3.91 -3.94
N LEU A 31 -13.38 3.19 -4.60
CA LEU A 31 -12.79 3.57 -5.87
C LEU A 31 -13.41 2.71 -6.99
N HIS A 32 -13.99 3.36 -7.98
CA HIS A 32 -14.60 2.70 -9.14
C HIS A 32 -14.14 3.35 -10.45
N PRO A 33 -14.17 2.61 -11.58
CA PRO A 33 -13.89 3.18 -12.89
C PRO A 33 -14.79 4.40 -13.19
N GLY A 34 -14.28 5.35 -13.99
CA GLY A 34 -14.97 6.60 -14.29
C GLY A 34 -16.26 6.46 -15.12
N ASP A 35 -16.53 5.27 -15.69
CA ASP A 35 -17.66 4.94 -16.56
C ASP A 35 -18.78 4.16 -15.86
N VAL A 36 -19.00 4.38 -14.58
CA VAL A 36 -20.06 3.73 -13.81
C VAL A 36 -21.46 3.99 -14.41
N SER A 37 -22.36 3.01 -14.27
CA SER A 37 -23.73 3.12 -14.77
C SER A 37 -24.63 3.96 -13.85
N ALA A 38 -25.74 4.47 -14.41
CA ALA A 38 -26.77 5.16 -13.64
C ALA A 38 -27.37 4.28 -12.53
N GLU A 39 -27.54 2.98 -12.80
CA GLU A 39 -28.04 2.01 -11.82
C GLU A 39 -27.05 1.85 -10.65
N PHE A 40 -25.76 1.78 -10.94
CA PHE A 40 -24.73 1.74 -9.92
C PHE A 40 -24.78 2.99 -9.02
N LEU A 41 -24.86 4.18 -9.59
CA LEU A 41 -24.97 5.43 -8.83
C LEU A 41 -26.23 5.47 -7.95
N LYS A 42 -27.35 5.02 -8.48
CA LYS A 42 -28.62 4.92 -7.73
C LYS A 42 -28.47 3.97 -6.53
N ASN A 43 -27.78 2.84 -6.73
CA ASN A 43 -27.48 1.91 -5.64
C ASN A 43 -26.55 2.53 -4.59
N GLN A 44 -25.51 3.25 -5.01
CA GLN A 44 -24.61 3.96 -4.08
C GLN A 44 -25.37 5.00 -3.24
N LEU A 45 -26.29 5.75 -3.83
CA LEU A 45 -27.14 6.71 -3.12
C LEU A 45 -27.98 6.01 -2.04
N SER A 46 -28.58 4.86 -2.36
CA SER A 46 -29.35 4.06 -1.38
C SER A 46 -28.47 3.49 -0.25
N GLN A 47 -27.18 3.37 -0.48
CA GLN A 47 -26.19 2.87 0.49
C GLN A 47 -25.47 3.97 1.29
N GLY A 48 -25.94 5.21 1.24
CA GLY A 48 -25.41 6.30 2.05
C GLY A 48 -24.29 7.11 1.38
N LEU A 49 -24.30 7.20 0.05
CA LEU A 49 -23.40 8.10 -0.69
C LEU A 49 -23.61 9.55 -0.27
N LYS A 50 -22.54 10.24 0.12
CA LYS A 50 -22.54 11.63 0.59
C LYS A 50 -21.83 12.61 -0.32
N GLY A 51 -20.94 12.11 -1.19
CA GLY A 51 -20.19 12.94 -2.12
C GLY A 51 -19.46 12.11 -3.16
N ILE A 52 -19.02 12.77 -4.23
CA ILE A 52 -18.29 12.15 -5.34
C ILE A 52 -17.01 12.94 -5.60
N ILE A 53 -15.90 12.23 -5.78
CA ILE A 53 -14.61 12.82 -6.19
C ILE A 53 -14.25 12.28 -7.58
N LEU A 54 -13.92 13.17 -8.50
CA LEU A 54 -13.46 12.86 -9.85
C LEU A 54 -11.94 12.98 -9.88
N SER A 55 -11.24 11.91 -10.20
CA SER A 55 -9.78 11.87 -10.19
C SER A 55 -9.14 12.59 -11.38
N GLY A 56 -7.81 12.69 -11.35
CA GLY A 56 -7.00 13.07 -12.50
C GLY A 56 -6.98 12.01 -13.60
N SER A 57 -6.41 12.39 -14.74
CA SER A 57 -6.11 11.52 -15.88
C SER A 57 -4.92 12.09 -16.65
N HIS A 58 -4.27 11.24 -17.44
CA HIS A 58 -3.30 11.70 -18.46
C HIS A 58 -3.96 12.08 -19.79
N ALA A 59 -5.27 11.86 -19.94
CA ALA A 59 -6.04 12.20 -21.14
C ALA A 59 -6.46 13.66 -21.14
N SER A 60 -6.74 14.23 -22.33
CA SER A 60 -7.30 15.56 -22.50
C SER A 60 -8.83 15.51 -22.46
N ALA A 61 -9.46 16.41 -21.71
CA ALA A 61 -10.92 16.42 -21.52
C ALA A 61 -11.71 16.76 -22.79
N TYR A 62 -11.08 17.41 -23.76
CA TYR A 62 -11.68 17.72 -25.07
C TYR A 62 -11.45 16.62 -26.11
N ASP A 63 -10.68 15.58 -25.80
CA ASP A 63 -10.50 14.44 -26.68
C ASP A 63 -11.78 13.57 -26.69
N GLU A 64 -12.32 13.28 -27.87
CA GLU A 64 -13.53 12.45 -28.02
C GLU A 64 -13.38 11.04 -27.49
N SER A 65 -12.14 10.52 -27.46
CA SER A 65 -11.79 9.20 -26.93
C SER A 65 -11.69 9.16 -25.41
N SER A 66 -11.67 10.30 -24.74
CA SER A 66 -11.52 10.39 -23.29
C SER A 66 -12.79 9.94 -22.56
N LEU A 67 -12.61 9.29 -21.40
CA LEU A 67 -13.72 8.91 -20.53
C LEU A 67 -14.46 10.16 -20.04
N LYS A 68 -15.75 10.22 -20.30
CA LYS A 68 -16.62 11.31 -19.82
C LYS A 68 -17.17 10.94 -18.44
N VAL A 69 -17.44 11.97 -17.64
CA VAL A 69 -18.18 11.80 -16.39
C VAL A 69 -19.63 11.44 -16.71
N PRO A 70 -20.21 10.37 -16.13
CA PRO A 70 -21.62 10.08 -16.30
C PRO A 70 -22.48 11.29 -15.92
N ALA A 71 -23.46 11.65 -16.76
CA ALA A 71 -24.29 12.84 -16.54
C ALA A 71 -25.05 12.77 -15.20
N GLU A 72 -25.36 11.58 -14.76
CA GLU A 72 -26.03 11.29 -13.49
C GLU A 72 -25.24 11.73 -12.27
N VAL A 73 -23.91 11.83 -12.38
CA VAL A 73 -23.02 12.35 -11.31
C VAL A 73 -23.43 13.78 -10.95
N PHE A 74 -23.69 14.62 -11.96
CA PHE A 74 -24.05 16.01 -11.77
C PHE A 74 -25.52 16.23 -11.37
N SER A 75 -26.34 15.18 -11.50
CA SER A 75 -27.75 15.19 -11.06
C SER A 75 -28.02 14.36 -9.81
N ALA A 76 -26.99 13.73 -9.23
CA ALA A 76 -27.12 12.85 -8.08
C ALA A 76 -27.55 13.58 -6.77
N GLY A 77 -27.49 14.91 -6.73
CA GLY A 77 -27.88 15.69 -5.57
C GLY A 77 -26.87 15.65 -4.41
N VAL A 78 -25.64 15.21 -4.66
CA VAL A 78 -24.55 15.19 -3.67
C VAL A 78 -23.41 16.12 -4.13
N PRO A 79 -22.59 16.63 -3.19
CA PRO A 79 -21.39 17.40 -3.56
C PRO A 79 -20.44 16.65 -4.48
N VAL A 80 -19.78 17.37 -5.38
CA VAL A 80 -18.80 16.83 -6.31
C VAL A 80 -17.50 17.63 -6.23
N LEU A 81 -16.35 16.95 -6.11
CA LEU A 81 -15.02 17.53 -6.18
C LEU A 81 -14.29 16.97 -7.40
N GLY A 82 -13.90 17.84 -8.33
CA GLY A 82 -13.04 17.50 -9.48
C GLY A 82 -11.58 17.82 -9.20
N ILE A 83 -10.68 16.89 -9.50
CA ILE A 83 -9.23 17.06 -9.33
C ILE A 83 -8.56 16.92 -10.69
N CYS A 84 -7.78 17.94 -11.11
CA CYS A 84 -7.02 17.96 -12.35
C CYS A 84 -7.92 17.67 -13.57
N TYR A 85 -7.83 16.48 -14.19
CA TYR A 85 -8.74 16.05 -15.25
C TYR A 85 -10.21 16.11 -14.82
N GLY A 86 -10.53 15.73 -13.60
CA GLY A 86 -11.89 15.82 -13.05
C GLY A 86 -12.45 17.23 -13.06
N MET A 87 -11.61 18.25 -12.82
CA MET A 87 -11.98 19.66 -13.00
C MET A 87 -12.26 19.99 -14.46
N GLN A 88 -11.39 19.59 -15.37
CA GLN A 88 -11.52 19.85 -16.79
C GLN A 88 -12.76 19.17 -17.38
N ALA A 89 -13.00 17.91 -17.04
CA ALA A 89 -14.19 17.16 -17.46
C ALA A 89 -15.48 17.81 -16.93
N MET A 90 -15.50 18.23 -15.68
CA MET A 90 -16.61 18.97 -15.09
C MET A 90 -16.86 20.29 -15.86
N ALA A 91 -15.82 21.08 -16.11
CA ALA A 91 -15.94 22.33 -16.86
C ALA A 91 -16.49 22.11 -18.27
N GLN A 92 -15.90 21.18 -19.01
CA GLN A 92 -16.29 20.88 -20.41
C GLN A 92 -17.74 20.41 -20.50
N GLN A 93 -18.15 19.50 -19.61
CA GLN A 93 -19.49 18.90 -19.68
C GLN A 93 -20.60 19.80 -19.15
N LEU A 94 -20.28 20.78 -18.32
CA LEU A 94 -21.25 21.76 -17.80
C LEU A 94 -21.29 23.07 -18.61
N GLY A 95 -20.65 23.11 -19.77
CA GLY A 95 -20.74 24.23 -20.73
C GLY A 95 -19.62 25.27 -20.62
N GLY A 96 -18.54 24.97 -19.91
CA GLY A 96 -17.28 25.72 -19.93
C GLY A 96 -16.41 25.33 -21.13
N GLU A 97 -15.16 25.77 -21.12
CA GLU A 97 -14.18 25.45 -22.16
C GLU A 97 -12.85 25.04 -21.54
N VAL A 98 -12.23 24.02 -22.16
CA VAL A 98 -10.89 23.52 -21.83
C VAL A 98 -10.05 23.60 -23.10
N SER A 99 -8.84 24.09 -22.98
CA SER A 99 -7.89 24.14 -24.09
C SER A 99 -6.47 23.83 -23.62
N TYR A 100 -5.61 23.53 -24.59
CA TYR A 100 -4.19 23.39 -24.35
C TYR A 100 -3.61 24.66 -23.76
N ALA A 101 -2.79 24.54 -22.73
CA ALA A 101 -2.12 25.66 -22.11
C ALA A 101 -0.84 26.05 -22.89
N ASP A 102 -0.66 27.34 -23.20
CA ASP A 102 0.60 27.82 -23.77
C ASP A 102 1.79 27.56 -22.83
N HIS A 103 1.52 27.50 -21.53
CA HIS A 103 2.50 27.23 -20.51
C HIS A 103 2.05 26.01 -19.67
N ARG A 104 2.80 24.92 -19.77
CA ARG A 104 2.55 23.72 -18.97
C ARG A 104 3.03 23.91 -17.54
N GLU A 105 2.27 23.41 -16.58
CA GLU A 105 2.65 23.46 -15.17
C GLU A 105 2.87 22.03 -14.63
N PHE A 106 4.13 21.69 -14.33
CA PHE A 106 4.52 20.43 -13.71
C PHE A 106 5.41 20.71 -12.50
N GLY A 107 5.04 20.18 -11.35
CA GLY A 107 5.79 20.31 -10.11
C GLY A 107 5.21 21.35 -9.16
N TYR A 108 6.08 21.94 -8.36
CA TYR A 108 5.70 22.92 -7.34
C TYR A 108 5.14 24.21 -7.98
N ALA A 109 4.03 24.69 -7.41
CA ALA A 109 3.43 25.98 -7.75
C ALA A 109 2.82 26.64 -6.51
N GLU A 110 2.70 27.97 -6.56
CA GLU A 110 2.00 28.76 -5.56
C GLU A 110 0.69 29.28 -6.15
N VAL A 111 -0.42 28.87 -5.54
CA VAL A 111 -1.76 29.19 -5.99
C VAL A 111 -2.38 30.20 -5.03
N ARG A 112 -2.92 31.29 -5.57
CA ARG A 112 -3.74 32.22 -4.80
C ARG A 112 -5.06 31.57 -4.47
N ALA A 113 -5.31 31.27 -3.18
CA ALA A 113 -6.57 30.79 -2.68
C ALA A 113 -7.52 31.96 -2.43
N ARG A 114 -8.72 31.90 -3.02
CA ARG A 114 -9.75 32.90 -2.78
C ARG A 114 -10.69 32.38 -1.70
N GLY A 115 -10.60 32.94 -0.50
CA GLY A 115 -11.29 32.47 0.71
C GLY A 115 -12.80 32.72 0.75
N HIS A 116 -13.43 33.08 -0.38
CA HIS A 116 -14.89 33.29 -0.43
C HIS A 116 -15.68 31.99 -0.63
N THR A 117 -15.02 30.88 -0.90
CA THR A 117 -15.66 29.57 -1.03
C THR A 117 -15.55 28.77 0.25
N ARG A 118 -16.53 27.91 0.53
CA ARG A 118 -16.52 27.02 1.70
C ARG A 118 -15.31 26.09 1.69
N LEU A 119 -14.89 25.62 0.51
CA LEU A 119 -13.78 24.68 0.39
C LEU A 119 -12.44 25.28 0.79
N LEU A 120 -12.14 26.51 0.39
CA LEU A 120 -10.83 27.15 0.62
C LEU A 120 -10.83 28.21 1.73
N LYS A 121 -11.97 28.45 2.38
CA LYS A 121 -12.04 29.43 3.47
C LYS A 121 -11.03 29.08 4.57
N ASP A 122 -10.17 30.05 4.92
CA ASP A 122 -9.15 29.93 5.96
C ASP A 122 -8.16 28.75 5.74
N ILE A 123 -7.99 28.31 4.48
CA ILE A 123 -6.98 27.33 4.09
C ILE A 123 -5.93 28.02 3.23
N ASP A 124 -4.79 28.34 3.83
CA ASP A 124 -3.61 28.86 3.15
C ASP A 124 -2.33 28.41 3.88
N ASP A 125 -1.21 28.46 3.15
CA ASP A 125 0.12 28.17 3.73
C ASP A 125 0.79 29.45 4.21
N PHE A 126 0.53 30.56 3.53
CA PHE A 126 1.04 31.88 3.88
C PHE A 126 0.18 32.97 3.24
N THR A 127 0.34 34.18 3.73
CA THR A 127 -0.36 35.36 3.19
C THR A 127 0.68 36.33 2.58
N THR A 128 0.40 36.86 1.38
CA THR A 128 1.24 37.86 0.75
C THR A 128 1.14 39.21 1.49
N PRO A 129 2.08 40.15 1.26
CA PRO A 129 2.01 41.50 1.81
C PRO A 129 0.70 42.24 1.47
N GLU A 130 0.08 41.91 0.33
CA GLU A 130 -1.21 42.48 -0.12
C GLU A 130 -2.41 41.80 0.53
N GLY A 131 -2.18 40.82 1.43
CA GLY A 131 -3.25 40.13 2.15
C GLY A 131 -3.89 38.95 1.39
N HIS A 132 -3.21 38.40 0.39
CA HIS A 132 -3.70 37.24 -0.35
C HIS A 132 -3.22 35.94 0.25
N GLY A 133 -4.15 35.03 0.57
CA GLY A 133 -3.84 33.65 0.98
C GLY A 133 -3.25 32.83 -0.18
N MET A 134 -2.15 32.14 0.08
CA MET A 134 -1.42 31.36 -0.90
C MET A 134 -1.31 29.90 -0.45
N LEU A 135 -1.45 28.98 -1.39
CA LEU A 135 -1.27 27.54 -1.20
C LEU A 135 -0.05 27.05 -1.97
N LYS A 136 0.78 26.25 -1.29
CA LYS A 136 1.87 25.48 -1.91
C LYS A 136 1.29 24.16 -2.40
N VAL A 137 1.31 23.97 -3.72
CA VAL A 137 0.62 22.87 -4.38
C VAL A 137 1.52 22.15 -5.37
N TRP A 138 1.08 20.97 -5.79
CA TRP A 138 1.67 20.21 -6.88
C TRP A 138 0.75 20.27 -8.10
N MET A 139 1.28 20.78 -9.20
CA MET A 139 0.63 20.83 -10.50
C MET A 139 1.12 19.71 -11.41
N SER A 140 0.25 19.20 -12.25
CA SER A 140 0.60 18.20 -13.27
C SER A 140 -0.40 18.28 -14.43
N HIS A 141 -0.31 19.35 -15.23
CA HIS A 141 -1.25 19.53 -16.35
C HIS A 141 -0.65 20.26 -17.56
N GLY A 142 -1.11 19.85 -18.75
CA GLY A 142 -0.86 20.52 -20.02
C GLY A 142 -2.07 21.23 -20.60
N ASP A 143 -3.26 20.95 -20.07
CA ASP A 143 -4.54 21.56 -20.44
C ASP A 143 -5.08 22.36 -19.26
N GLN A 144 -5.91 23.36 -19.53
CA GLN A 144 -6.51 24.21 -18.50
C GLN A 144 -7.92 24.63 -18.87
N VAL A 145 -8.73 24.94 -17.86
CA VAL A 145 -10.04 25.56 -18.05
C VAL A 145 -9.82 27.02 -18.46
N THR A 146 -10.38 27.41 -19.59
CA THR A 146 -10.26 28.79 -20.14
C THR A 146 -11.55 29.59 -19.98
N ARG A 147 -12.70 28.92 -19.86
CA ARG A 147 -13.99 29.54 -19.59
C ARG A 147 -14.80 28.73 -18.59
N LEU A 148 -15.27 29.40 -17.54
CA LEU A 148 -16.11 28.78 -16.51
C LEU A 148 -17.48 28.38 -17.07
N PRO A 149 -18.06 27.25 -16.59
CA PRO A 149 -19.47 26.97 -16.76
C PRO A 149 -20.35 28.00 -16.06
N GLU A 150 -21.63 28.09 -16.46
CA GLU A 150 -22.60 28.94 -15.79
C GLU A 150 -22.76 28.55 -14.30
N GLY A 151 -22.80 29.55 -13.44
CA GLY A 151 -22.93 29.39 -11.98
C GLY A 151 -21.61 29.23 -11.23
N PHE A 152 -20.50 28.97 -11.92
CA PHE A 152 -19.17 28.83 -11.30
C PHE A 152 -18.47 30.17 -11.12
N LYS A 153 -17.64 30.23 -10.07
CA LYS A 153 -16.72 31.35 -9.79
C LYS A 153 -15.30 30.82 -9.63
N VAL A 154 -14.31 31.65 -9.98
CA VAL A 154 -12.90 31.32 -9.75
C VAL A 154 -12.64 31.22 -8.25
N MET A 155 -12.12 30.09 -7.81
CA MET A 155 -11.78 29.78 -6.43
C MET A 155 -10.27 29.85 -6.17
N ALA A 156 -9.46 29.57 -7.18
CA ALA A 156 -8.02 29.57 -7.10
C ALA A 156 -7.40 29.99 -8.43
N SER A 157 -6.22 30.62 -8.40
CA SER A 157 -5.54 31.15 -9.60
C SER A 157 -4.03 31.19 -9.44
N THR A 158 -3.30 30.99 -10.55
CA THR A 158 -1.88 31.34 -10.71
C THR A 158 -1.74 32.40 -11.82
N ALA A 159 -0.54 32.87 -12.05
CA ALA A 159 -0.28 33.79 -13.17
C ALA A 159 -0.46 33.08 -14.53
N SER A 160 -0.05 31.83 -14.63
CA SER A 160 -0.12 30.98 -15.85
C SER A 160 -1.43 30.20 -15.97
N CYS A 161 -2.15 29.97 -14.87
CA CYS A 161 -3.45 29.30 -14.84
C CYS A 161 -4.48 30.17 -14.09
N PRO A 162 -5.16 31.11 -14.79
CA PRO A 162 -6.12 32.03 -14.18
C PRO A 162 -7.32 31.33 -13.51
N ILE A 163 -7.65 30.11 -13.95
CA ILE A 163 -8.69 29.26 -13.37
C ILE A 163 -8.02 27.97 -12.87
N ALA A 164 -7.29 28.08 -11.76
CA ALA A 164 -6.69 26.93 -11.08
C ALA A 164 -7.63 26.26 -10.09
N GLY A 165 -8.79 26.83 -9.86
CA GLY A 165 -9.89 26.28 -9.09
C GLY A 165 -11.18 27.02 -9.36
N MET A 166 -12.29 26.28 -9.33
CA MET A 166 -13.63 26.82 -9.57
C MET A 166 -14.66 26.19 -8.62
N ALA A 167 -15.71 26.92 -8.31
CA ALA A 167 -16.77 26.46 -7.42
C ALA A 167 -18.14 26.97 -7.84
N ASP A 168 -19.15 26.13 -7.73
CA ASP A 168 -20.57 26.48 -7.68
C ASP A 168 -21.11 26.09 -6.30
N GLU A 169 -21.23 27.08 -5.43
CA GLU A 169 -21.67 26.87 -4.05
C GLU A 169 -23.12 26.40 -3.95
N ALA A 170 -23.98 26.76 -4.90
CA ALA A 170 -25.38 26.38 -4.89
C ALA A 170 -25.56 24.87 -5.13
N ARG A 171 -24.80 24.30 -6.06
CA ARG A 171 -24.80 22.87 -6.35
C ARG A 171 -23.81 22.07 -5.49
N LYS A 172 -22.96 22.75 -4.71
CA LYS A 172 -21.82 22.19 -3.98
C LYS A 172 -20.85 21.45 -4.92
N PHE A 173 -20.55 22.05 -6.06
CA PHE A 173 -19.56 21.59 -7.02
C PHE A 173 -18.27 22.38 -6.87
N TYR A 174 -17.17 21.68 -6.65
CA TYR A 174 -15.85 22.25 -6.46
C TYR A 174 -14.86 21.55 -7.37
N ALA A 175 -13.86 22.28 -7.84
CA ALA A 175 -12.82 21.65 -8.62
C ALA A 175 -11.50 22.43 -8.49
N VAL A 176 -10.39 21.68 -8.48
CA VAL A 176 -9.02 22.19 -8.40
C VAL A 176 -8.17 21.57 -9.49
N GLN A 177 -7.28 22.38 -10.08
CA GLN A 177 -6.34 21.93 -11.11
C GLN A 177 -5.14 21.20 -10.51
N PHE A 178 -4.78 21.53 -9.29
CA PHE A 178 -3.68 20.89 -8.55
C PHE A 178 -4.14 19.60 -7.86
N HIS A 179 -3.17 18.84 -7.38
CA HIS A 179 -3.38 17.54 -6.71
C HIS A 179 -3.35 17.68 -5.18
N PRO A 180 -4.50 17.74 -4.48
CA PRO A 180 -4.53 17.83 -3.03
C PRO A 180 -4.14 16.51 -2.33
N GLU A 181 -4.19 15.39 -3.03
CA GLU A 181 -3.91 14.06 -2.51
C GLU A 181 -2.42 13.77 -2.31
N VAL A 182 -1.54 14.49 -3.00
CA VAL A 182 -0.09 14.25 -2.90
C VAL A 182 0.55 15.04 -1.75
N THR A 183 1.62 14.50 -1.19
CA THR A 183 2.31 15.09 -0.03
C THR A 183 2.90 16.48 -0.29
N HIS A 184 3.21 16.80 -1.55
CA HIS A 184 3.74 18.09 -1.96
C HIS A 184 2.71 19.24 -1.91
N THR A 185 1.41 18.93 -1.86
CA THR A 185 0.36 19.91 -1.58
C THR A 185 0.16 19.98 -0.07
N VAL A 186 0.80 20.98 0.56
CA VAL A 186 0.95 21.05 2.02
C VAL A 186 -0.39 21.04 2.76
N LYS A 187 -1.37 21.80 2.28
CA LYS A 187 -2.72 21.87 2.85
C LYS A 187 -3.74 20.92 2.18
N GLY A 188 -3.27 19.98 1.38
CA GLY A 188 -4.13 19.05 0.64
C GLY A 188 -5.03 18.22 1.54
N GLN A 189 -4.51 17.71 2.65
CA GLN A 189 -5.30 16.95 3.63
C GLN A 189 -6.42 17.80 4.24
N ALA A 190 -6.12 19.04 4.64
CA ALA A 190 -7.11 19.96 5.19
C ALA A 190 -8.23 20.29 4.19
N LEU A 191 -7.91 20.42 2.90
CA LEU A 191 -8.87 20.62 1.82
C LEU A 191 -9.81 19.42 1.69
N LEU A 192 -9.26 18.20 1.66
CA LEU A 192 -10.04 16.97 1.54
C LEU A 192 -10.90 16.72 2.79
N GLU A 193 -10.36 16.97 3.98
CA GLU A 193 -11.13 16.90 5.24
C GLU A 193 -12.32 17.87 5.25
N ARG A 194 -12.11 19.12 4.79
CA ARG A 194 -13.17 20.10 4.63
C ARG A 194 -14.25 19.60 3.67
N PHE A 195 -13.85 19.03 2.53
CA PHE A 195 -14.80 18.50 1.56
C PHE A 195 -15.66 17.38 2.18
N VAL A 196 -15.03 16.38 2.81
CA VAL A 196 -15.79 15.22 3.32
C VAL A 196 -16.60 15.53 4.58
N HIS A 197 -16.08 16.35 5.50
CA HIS A 197 -16.76 16.63 6.77
C HIS A 197 -17.74 17.80 6.70
N GLU A 198 -17.31 18.92 6.13
CA GLU A 198 -18.14 20.13 6.16
C GLU A 198 -19.08 20.25 4.95
N ILE A 199 -18.62 19.84 3.76
CA ILE A 199 -19.40 19.96 2.53
C ILE A 199 -20.28 18.74 2.31
N CYS A 200 -19.71 17.54 2.43
CA CYS A 200 -20.44 16.27 2.33
C CYS A 200 -21.14 15.85 3.63
N GLU A 201 -20.85 16.52 4.75
CA GLU A 201 -21.47 16.29 6.06
C GLU A 201 -21.28 14.85 6.58
N CYS A 202 -20.10 14.23 6.30
CA CYS A 202 -19.76 12.92 6.82
C CYS A 202 -19.34 12.99 8.28
N GLN A 203 -19.80 12.03 9.10
CA GLN A 203 -19.59 12.03 10.56
C GLN A 203 -18.26 11.44 11.01
N GLY A 204 -17.46 10.86 10.10
CA GLY A 204 -16.18 10.24 10.46
C GLY A 204 -16.34 8.93 11.24
N ASP A 205 -17.28 8.10 10.83
CA ASP A 205 -17.62 6.83 11.48
C ASP A 205 -16.71 5.65 11.05
N TRP A 206 -15.82 5.88 10.11
CA TRP A 206 -14.85 4.87 9.65
C TRP A 206 -13.64 4.83 10.58
N THR A 207 -13.72 4.00 11.61
CA THR A 207 -12.65 3.77 12.58
C THR A 207 -12.37 2.28 12.74
N MET A 208 -11.14 1.91 13.09
CA MET A 208 -10.79 0.49 13.21
C MET A 208 -11.53 -0.25 14.33
N PRO A 209 -11.78 0.33 15.51
CA PRO A 209 -12.64 -0.33 16.51
C PRO A 209 -14.04 -0.65 16.00
N ASN A 210 -14.70 0.26 15.31
CA ASN A 210 -16.00 0.02 14.69
C ASN A 210 -15.91 -1.07 13.62
N TYR A 211 -14.85 -1.05 12.82
CA TYR A 211 -14.61 -2.05 11.79
C TYR A 211 -14.45 -3.46 12.39
N VAL A 212 -13.75 -3.61 13.52
CA VAL A 212 -13.57 -4.92 14.19
C VAL A 212 -14.92 -5.56 14.48
N ASP A 213 -15.83 -4.82 15.11
CA ASP A 213 -17.13 -5.35 15.51
C ASP A 213 -17.99 -5.73 14.30
N GLU A 214 -18.01 -4.89 13.27
CA GLU A 214 -18.74 -5.15 12.03
C GLU A 214 -18.15 -6.33 11.25
N ALA A 215 -16.82 -6.41 11.16
CA ALA A 215 -16.13 -7.52 10.48
C ALA A 215 -16.37 -8.85 11.19
N ILE A 216 -16.35 -8.87 12.52
CA ILE A 216 -16.68 -10.06 13.32
C ILE A 216 -18.11 -10.51 13.03
N ALA A 217 -19.07 -9.59 13.02
CA ALA A 217 -20.47 -9.91 12.72
C ALA A 217 -20.62 -10.50 11.30
N ARG A 218 -20.00 -9.87 10.30
CA ARG A 218 -20.01 -10.36 8.91
C ARG A 218 -19.38 -11.74 8.76
N ILE A 219 -18.22 -11.96 9.38
CA ILE A 219 -17.55 -13.27 9.34
C ILE A 219 -18.45 -14.36 9.94
N ARG A 220 -19.06 -14.09 11.11
CA ARG A 220 -19.98 -15.04 11.77
C ARG A 220 -21.19 -15.37 10.90
N GLU A 221 -21.80 -14.35 10.29
CA GLU A 221 -22.94 -14.54 9.38
C GLU A 221 -22.55 -15.34 8.14
N GLN A 222 -21.42 -14.98 7.50
CA GLN A 222 -20.96 -15.60 6.26
C GLN A 222 -20.52 -17.05 6.44
N VAL A 223 -19.77 -17.32 7.51
CA VAL A 223 -19.19 -18.65 7.80
C VAL A 223 -20.22 -19.57 8.45
N GLY A 224 -21.14 -19.03 9.25
CA GLY A 224 -22.10 -19.83 10.00
C GLY A 224 -21.40 -20.81 10.96
N THR A 225 -21.64 -22.09 10.80
CA THR A 225 -21.05 -23.17 11.62
C THR A 225 -19.85 -23.86 10.95
N ASP A 226 -19.50 -23.45 9.74
CA ASP A 226 -18.42 -24.07 8.96
C ASP A 226 -17.03 -23.80 9.57
N GLU A 227 -16.05 -24.58 9.14
CA GLU A 227 -14.63 -24.38 9.46
C GLU A 227 -13.92 -23.62 8.35
N VAL A 228 -12.90 -22.84 8.76
CA VAL A 228 -12.08 -21.98 7.89
C VAL A 228 -10.63 -22.42 7.94
N ILE A 229 -9.98 -22.44 6.79
CA ILE A 229 -8.52 -22.63 6.66
C ILE A 229 -7.89 -21.32 6.21
N LEU A 230 -6.73 -21.00 6.76
CA LEU A 230 -5.91 -19.84 6.37
C LEU A 230 -4.45 -20.26 6.22
N GLY A 231 -3.82 -19.88 5.10
CA GLY A 231 -2.37 -19.94 4.97
C GLY A 231 -1.73 -18.79 5.73
N LEU A 232 -1.02 -19.08 6.81
CA LEU A 232 -0.33 -18.10 7.63
C LEU A 232 1.11 -17.94 7.13
N SER A 233 1.38 -16.87 6.39
CA SER A 233 2.72 -16.62 5.82
C SER A 233 3.69 -15.95 6.80
N GLY A 234 3.21 -15.56 7.99
CA GLY A 234 3.95 -14.66 8.89
C GLY A 234 3.93 -13.20 8.43
N GLY A 235 3.36 -12.86 7.27
CA GLY A 235 3.14 -11.50 6.81
C GLY A 235 2.07 -10.77 7.63
N VAL A 236 2.08 -9.43 7.56
CA VAL A 236 1.15 -8.59 8.34
C VAL A 236 -0.31 -8.93 7.98
N ASP A 237 -0.64 -9.04 6.69
CA ASP A 237 -2.01 -9.22 6.25
C ASP A 237 -2.59 -10.58 6.68
N SER A 238 -1.85 -11.67 6.46
CA SER A 238 -2.28 -13.00 6.93
C SER A 238 -2.37 -13.07 8.45
N SER A 239 -1.48 -12.39 9.17
CA SER A 239 -1.48 -12.32 10.64
C SER A 239 -2.70 -11.58 11.16
N VAL A 240 -3.05 -10.45 10.58
CA VAL A 240 -4.24 -9.68 10.96
C VAL A 240 -5.52 -10.40 10.60
N ALA A 241 -5.57 -11.04 9.42
CA ALA A 241 -6.69 -11.89 9.02
C ALA A 241 -6.89 -13.05 10.01
N ALA A 242 -5.81 -13.74 10.41
CA ALA A 242 -5.88 -14.81 11.40
C ALA A 242 -6.44 -14.34 12.75
N ALA A 243 -5.92 -13.22 13.26
CA ALA A 243 -6.39 -12.65 14.51
C ALA A 243 -7.87 -12.26 14.47
N LEU A 244 -8.31 -11.61 13.39
CA LEU A 244 -9.70 -11.19 13.21
C LEU A 244 -10.66 -12.37 13.09
N ILE A 245 -10.32 -13.37 12.27
CA ILE A 245 -11.15 -14.57 12.07
C ILE A 245 -11.21 -15.38 13.36
N HIS A 246 -10.07 -15.56 14.05
CA HIS A 246 -10.04 -16.27 15.33
C HIS A 246 -10.93 -15.58 16.38
N LYS A 247 -10.90 -14.26 16.45
CA LYS A 247 -11.80 -13.49 17.34
C LYS A 247 -13.27 -13.67 16.98
N ALA A 248 -13.58 -13.88 15.70
CA ALA A 248 -14.94 -14.11 15.22
C ALA A 248 -15.47 -15.51 15.50
N ILE A 249 -14.67 -16.55 15.18
CA ILE A 249 -15.13 -17.94 15.15
C ILE A 249 -14.32 -18.92 16.02
N GLY A 250 -13.27 -18.46 16.70
CA GLY A 250 -12.47 -19.26 17.63
C GLY A 250 -11.81 -20.48 16.97
N ASP A 251 -11.98 -21.65 17.58
CA ASP A 251 -11.32 -22.90 17.17
C ASP A 251 -11.76 -23.46 15.81
N ARG A 252 -12.75 -22.85 15.17
CA ARG A 252 -13.16 -23.19 13.79
C ARG A 252 -12.22 -22.64 12.73
N LEU A 253 -11.25 -21.81 13.12
CA LEU A 253 -10.13 -21.41 12.28
C LEU A 253 -8.96 -22.38 12.49
N THR A 254 -8.43 -22.92 11.40
CA THR A 254 -7.15 -23.64 11.37
C THR A 254 -6.20 -22.90 10.43
N CYS A 255 -5.05 -22.48 10.94
CA CYS A 255 -3.99 -21.89 10.14
C CYS A 255 -2.97 -22.94 9.75
N VAL A 256 -2.46 -22.89 8.53
CA VAL A 256 -1.33 -23.67 8.07
C VAL A 256 -0.14 -22.75 7.89
N PHE A 257 0.91 -22.97 8.66
CA PHE A 257 2.16 -22.24 8.57
C PHE A 257 3.24 -23.13 7.94
N VAL A 258 3.77 -22.72 6.79
CA VAL A 258 4.79 -23.45 6.05
C VAL A 258 6.15 -22.80 6.27
N ASP A 259 7.06 -23.54 6.89
CA ASP A 259 8.47 -23.18 6.96
C ASP A 259 9.19 -23.77 5.75
N HIS A 260 9.56 -22.91 4.81
CA HIS A 260 10.25 -23.29 3.59
C HIS A 260 11.80 -23.18 3.69
N GLY A 261 12.33 -22.93 4.89
CA GLY A 261 13.77 -22.78 5.10
C GLY A 261 14.36 -21.43 4.66
N LEU A 262 13.52 -20.50 4.17
CA LEU A 262 13.91 -19.17 3.68
C LEU A 262 13.31 -18.04 4.53
N LEU A 263 12.87 -18.34 5.74
CA LEU A 263 12.38 -17.39 6.70
C LEU A 263 13.53 -16.63 7.38
N ARG A 264 13.20 -15.48 7.97
CA ARG A 264 14.12 -14.75 8.85
C ARG A 264 14.45 -15.56 10.11
N LEU A 265 15.49 -15.14 10.81
CA LEU A 265 15.89 -15.76 12.08
C LEU A 265 14.74 -15.75 13.08
N ASP A 266 14.44 -16.92 13.65
CA ASP A 266 13.40 -17.15 14.64
C ASP A 266 11.96 -16.76 14.23
N GLU A 267 11.71 -16.46 12.96
CA GLU A 267 10.39 -16.04 12.49
C GLU A 267 9.32 -17.10 12.74
N GLY A 268 9.63 -18.37 12.46
CA GLY A 268 8.72 -19.49 12.74
C GLY A 268 8.37 -19.61 14.22
N LYS A 269 9.36 -19.46 15.10
CA LYS A 269 9.14 -19.48 16.55
C LYS A 269 8.24 -18.34 17.00
N GLN A 270 8.49 -17.12 16.49
CA GLN A 270 7.68 -15.94 16.82
C GLN A 270 6.22 -16.10 16.39
N VAL A 271 5.99 -16.64 15.20
CA VAL A 271 4.63 -16.93 14.71
C VAL A 271 3.93 -17.94 15.61
N MET A 272 4.59 -19.06 15.95
CA MET A 272 4.02 -20.10 16.82
C MET A 272 3.76 -19.57 18.23
N GLU A 273 4.66 -18.78 18.78
CA GLU A 273 4.49 -18.19 20.12
C GLU A 273 3.32 -17.20 20.13
N THR A 274 3.23 -16.31 19.16
CA THR A 274 2.18 -15.29 19.12
C THR A 274 0.81 -15.92 18.90
N PHE A 275 0.66 -16.75 17.89
CA PHE A 275 -0.66 -17.24 17.48
C PHE A 275 -1.08 -18.49 18.24
N ALA A 276 -0.23 -19.51 18.31
CA ALA A 276 -0.62 -20.76 18.97
C ALA A 276 -0.61 -20.61 20.49
N LYS A 277 0.48 -20.09 21.06
CA LYS A 277 0.64 -20.05 22.53
C LYS A 277 -0.14 -18.90 23.18
N ASN A 278 0.01 -17.67 22.65
CA ASN A 278 -0.56 -16.48 23.29
C ASN A 278 -2.02 -16.24 22.89
N MET A 279 -2.40 -16.52 21.66
CA MET A 279 -3.76 -16.27 21.15
C MET A 279 -4.62 -17.54 21.09
N GLY A 280 -4.05 -18.72 21.22
CA GLY A 280 -4.78 -19.99 21.18
C GLY A 280 -5.29 -20.38 19.79
N VAL A 281 -4.71 -19.84 18.71
CA VAL A 281 -5.06 -20.20 17.35
C VAL A 281 -4.55 -21.60 17.01
N ARG A 282 -5.39 -22.44 16.41
CA ARG A 282 -4.98 -23.75 15.91
C ARG A 282 -4.06 -23.58 14.70
N ILE A 283 -2.79 -23.99 14.83
CA ILE A 283 -1.79 -23.91 13.77
C ILE A 283 -1.23 -25.30 13.45
N ILE A 284 -1.24 -25.64 12.17
CA ILE A 284 -0.48 -26.76 11.62
C ILE A 284 0.84 -26.17 11.10
N HIS A 285 1.94 -26.47 11.80
CA HIS A 285 3.28 -26.08 11.39
C HIS A 285 3.88 -27.19 10.53
N VAL A 286 4.25 -26.84 9.29
CA VAL A 286 4.86 -27.77 8.33
C VAL A 286 6.28 -27.33 8.06
N ASP A 287 7.25 -28.13 8.45
CA ASP A 287 8.64 -27.98 8.01
C ASP A 287 8.79 -28.60 6.63
N ALA A 288 8.88 -27.78 5.61
CA ALA A 288 9.06 -28.15 4.21
C ALA A 288 10.45 -27.76 3.66
N THR A 289 11.40 -27.48 4.56
CA THR A 289 12.75 -27.00 4.18
C THR A 289 13.41 -27.87 3.15
N GLU A 290 13.43 -29.20 3.35
CA GLU A 290 14.07 -30.14 2.42
C GLU A 290 13.39 -30.13 1.04
N GLN A 291 12.07 -30.05 0.99
CA GLN A 291 11.30 -30.01 -0.24
C GLN A 291 11.63 -28.76 -1.06
N PHE A 292 11.59 -27.58 -0.44
CA PHE A 292 11.88 -26.32 -1.12
C PHE A 292 13.35 -26.24 -1.55
N MET A 293 14.30 -26.57 -0.68
CA MET A 293 15.72 -26.54 -1.01
C MET A 293 16.07 -27.53 -2.11
N GLY A 294 15.45 -28.71 -2.12
CA GLY A 294 15.65 -29.69 -3.19
C GLY A 294 15.17 -29.20 -4.55
N LYS A 295 14.03 -28.49 -4.61
CA LYS A 295 13.50 -27.91 -5.87
C LYS A 295 14.26 -26.67 -6.34
N LEU A 296 14.87 -25.94 -5.43
CA LEU A 296 15.68 -24.75 -5.74
C LEU A 296 17.14 -25.06 -6.08
N ALA A 297 17.58 -26.29 -5.90
CA ALA A 297 18.97 -26.68 -6.15
C ALA A 297 19.39 -26.34 -7.58
N GLY A 298 20.46 -25.53 -7.73
CA GLY A 298 20.98 -25.09 -9.01
C GLY A 298 20.16 -24.05 -9.77
N VAL A 299 19.06 -23.57 -9.22
CA VAL A 299 18.22 -22.54 -9.84
C VAL A 299 18.73 -21.16 -9.47
N SER A 300 19.20 -20.39 -10.45
CA SER A 300 19.77 -19.05 -10.27
C SER A 300 18.90 -17.91 -10.82
N ASP A 301 17.98 -18.21 -11.73
CA ASP A 301 17.09 -17.21 -12.32
C ASP A 301 16.05 -16.73 -11.29
N PRO A 302 15.94 -15.41 -11.01
CA PRO A 302 15.02 -14.88 -10.01
C PRO A 302 13.55 -15.25 -10.22
N GLU A 303 13.10 -15.20 -11.47
CA GLU A 303 11.71 -15.52 -11.81
C GLU A 303 11.42 -17.02 -11.65
N ALA A 304 12.38 -17.87 -12.03
CA ALA A 304 12.28 -19.31 -11.80
C ALA A 304 12.22 -19.63 -10.30
N LYS A 305 13.05 -18.99 -9.48
CA LYS A 305 13.00 -19.13 -8.02
C LYS A 305 11.61 -18.76 -7.46
N ARG A 306 11.06 -17.62 -7.86
CA ARG A 306 9.73 -17.16 -7.44
C ARG A 306 8.63 -18.16 -7.82
N LYS A 307 8.65 -18.68 -9.03
CA LYS A 307 7.66 -19.66 -9.53
C LYS A 307 7.75 -20.98 -8.76
N ILE A 308 8.95 -21.47 -8.51
CA ILE A 308 9.16 -22.72 -7.76
C ILE A 308 8.64 -22.55 -6.33
N ILE A 309 9.03 -21.49 -5.62
CA ILE A 309 8.63 -21.25 -4.24
C ILE A 309 7.10 -21.11 -4.16
N GLY A 310 6.48 -20.35 -5.06
CA GLY A 310 5.03 -20.19 -5.11
C GLY A 310 4.30 -21.51 -5.35
N ARG A 311 4.76 -22.32 -6.30
CA ARG A 311 4.16 -23.63 -6.59
C ARG A 311 4.28 -24.60 -5.41
N GLU A 312 5.48 -24.74 -4.85
CA GLU A 312 5.70 -25.66 -3.73
C GLU A 312 4.89 -25.25 -2.51
N PHE A 313 4.74 -23.94 -2.25
CA PHE A 313 3.88 -23.45 -1.18
C PHE A 313 2.42 -23.91 -1.38
N VAL A 314 1.88 -23.77 -2.58
CA VAL A 314 0.53 -24.21 -2.93
C VAL A 314 0.39 -25.71 -2.73
N GLU A 315 1.36 -26.52 -3.19
CA GLU A 315 1.32 -27.98 -3.04
C GLU A 315 1.32 -28.42 -1.57
N VAL A 316 2.19 -27.84 -0.74
CA VAL A 316 2.24 -28.13 0.71
C VAL A 316 0.93 -27.70 1.38
N PHE A 317 0.44 -26.51 1.09
CA PHE A 317 -0.81 -26.01 1.64
C PHE A 317 -1.99 -26.92 1.28
N GLN A 318 -2.10 -27.33 0.02
CA GLN A 318 -3.16 -28.24 -0.45
C GLN A 318 -3.11 -29.60 0.23
N ALA A 319 -1.91 -30.14 0.42
CA ALA A 319 -1.76 -31.42 1.10
C ALA A 319 -2.28 -31.37 2.55
N GLU A 320 -2.01 -30.28 3.25
CA GLU A 320 -2.51 -30.08 4.62
C GLU A 320 -4.01 -29.76 4.65
N ALA A 321 -4.47 -28.89 3.77
CA ALA A 321 -5.88 -28.53 3.66
C ALA A 321 -6.76 -29.74 3.30
N GLY A 322 -6.27 -30.65 2.46
CA GLY A 322 -6.98 -31.88 2.08
C GLY A 322 -7.23 -32.84 3.25
N LYS A 323 -6.47 -32.72 4.34
CA LYS A 323 -6.68 -33.48 5.57
C LYS A 323 -7.85 -32.93 6.42
N LEU A 324 -8.25 -31.66 6.19
CA LEU A 324 -9.27 -30.95 6.95
C LEU A 324 -10.63 -31.04 6.23
N LYS A 325 -11.26 -32.20 6.30
CA LYS A 325 -12.51 -32.52 5.56
C LYS A 325 -13.71 -31.64 5.94
N GLN A 326 -13.68 -31.00 7.09
CA GLN A 326 -14.76 -30.15 7.61
C GLN A 326 -14.64 -28.69 7.14
N ALA A 327 -13.49 -28.29 6.61
CA ALA A 327 -13.28 -26.95 6.15
C ALA A 327 -14.07 -26.68 4.85
N LYS A 328 -14.81 -25.57 4.83
CA LYS A 328 -15.61 -25.11 3.70
C LYS A 328 -15.13 -23.77 3.13
N TRP A 329 -14.28 -23.08 3.89
CA TRP A 329 -13.82 -21.74 3.57
C TRP A 329 -12.30 -21.65 3.55
N LEU A 330 -11.77 -20.97 2.54
CA LEU A 330 -10.38 -20.53 2.46
C LEU A 330 -10.32 -19.04 2.76
N ALA A 331 -9.63 -18.67 3.81
CA ALA A 331 -9.39 -17.28 4.13
C ALA A 331 -8.11 -16.77 3.44
N GLN A 332 -8.16 -15.53 2.97
CA GLN A 332 -7.04 -14.83 2.36
C GLN A 332 -6.89 -13.43 2.96
N GLY A 333 -5.65 -12.98 3.08
CA GLY A 333 -5.30 -11.65 3.53
C GLY A 333 -5.31 -10.61 2.40
N THR A 334 -6.20 -10.74 1.42
CA THR A 334 -6.39 -9.76 0.34
C THR A 334 -6.75 -8.41 0.92
N ILE A 335 -6.09 -7.35 0.46
CA ILE A 335 -6.33 -5.97 0.87
C ILE A 335 -6.87 -5.14 -0.30
N TYR A 336 -7.35 -3.94 -0.03
CA TYR A 336 -8.02 -3.12 -1.04
C TYR A 336 -7.15 -2.77 -2.26
N PRO A 337 -5.86 -2.46 -2.15
CA PRO A 337 -4.98 -2.30 -3.31
C PRO A 337 -4.95 -3.51 -4.25
N ASP A 338 -4.94 -4.74 -3.70
CA ASP A 338 -4.95 -5.97 -4.51
C ASP A 338 -6.24 -6.09 -5.34
N VAL A 339 -7.36 -5.66 -4.77
CA VAL A 339 -8.67 -5.64 -5.44
C VAL A 339 -8.67 -4.65 -6.61
N ILE A 340 -8.13 -3.45 -6.41
CA ILE A 340 -8.05 -2.40 -7.43
C ILE A 340 -7.15 -2.85 -8.59
N GLU A 341 -5.96 -3.39 -8.28
CA GLU A 341 -5.02 -3.91 -9.28
C GLU A 341 -5.65 -5.03 -10.13
N SER A 342 -6.36 -5.95 -9.48
CA SER A 342 -7.05 -7.07 -10.17
C SER A 342 -8.19 -6.59 -11.08
N ALA A 343 -8.91 -5.55 -10.71
CA ALA A 343 -9.96 -4.95 -11.52
C ALA A 343 -9.38 -4.24 -12.76
N GLY A 344 -8.27 -3.51 -12.60
CA GLY A 344 -7.55 -2.85 -13.70
C GLY A 344 -7.01 -3.82 -14.74
N ALA A 345 -6.49 -4.98 -14.32
CA ALA A 345 -5.99 -6.02 -15.21
C ALA A 345 -7.11 -6.64 -16.08
N LYS A 346 -8.32 -6.81 -15.55
CA LYS A 346 -9.48 -7.33 -16.29
C LYS A 346 -9.99 -6.37 -17.39
N THR A 347 -9.79 -5.07 -17.20
CA THR A 347 -10.20 -4.04 -18.17
C THR A 347 -9.15 -3.75 -19.25
N GLY A 348 -7.97 -4.40 -19.19
CA GLY A 348 -6.88 -4.23 -20.18
C GLY A 348 -6.18 -2.87 -20.13
N LYS A 349 -6.46 -2.03 -19.13
CA LYS A 349 -5.89 -0.68 -18.98
C LYS A 349 -4.68 -0.61 -18.04
N ALA A 350 -4.32 -1.71 -17.38
CA ALA A 350 -3.12 -1.81 -16.56
C ALA A 350 -2.32 -3.05 -16.95
N VAL A 351 -1.01 -2.86 -17.12
CA VAL A 351 -0.09 -4.00 -17.22
C VAL A 351 0.00 -4.61 -15.81
N ALA A 352 -0.37 -5.87 -15.68
CA ALA A 352 -0.26 -6.60 -14.42
C ALA A 352 1.22 -6.69 -13.99
N ILE A 353 1.64 -5.79 -13.10
CA ILE A 353 3.03 -5.73 -12.61
C ILE A 353 3.27 -6.69 -11.44
N LYS A 354 2.21 -7.26 -10.84
CA LYS A 354 2.34 -8.17 -9.68
C LYS A 354 1.53 -9.45 -9.84
N SER A 355 2.23 -10.51 -10.19
CA SER A 355 1.75 -11.91 -10.09
C SER A 355 1.92 -12.51 -8.68
N HIS A 356 2.26 -11.72 -7.65
CA HIS A 356 2.88 -12.23 -6.42
C HIS A 356 1.98 -12.29 -5.18
N HIS A 357 0.77 -11.73 -5.21
CA HIS A 357 -0.17 -11.82 -4.09
C HIS A 357 -1.32 -12.80 -4.35
N ASN A 358 -1.26 -13.51 -5.46
CA ASN A 358 -2.28 -14.45 -5.81
C ASN A 358 -1.91 -15.84 -5.25
N VAL A 359 -2.42 -16.16 -4.07
CA VAL A 359 -2.82 -17.54 -3.75
C VAL A 359 -4.01 -17.95 -4.68
N GLY A 360 -4.28 -17.18 -5.71
CA GLY A 360 -5.22 -17.45 -6.80
C GLY A 360 -4.79 -18.58 -7.74
N GLY A 361 -3.71 -19.31 -7.39
CA GLY A 361 -3.34 -20.57 -8.02
C GLY A 361 -3.82 -21.80 -7.24
N LEU A 362 -4.63 -21.65 -6.19
CA LEU A 362 -5.27 -22.81 -5.57
C LEU A 362 -6.29 -23.38 -6.56
N PRO A 363 -6.18 -24.66 -6.95
CA PRO A 363 -7.07 -25.23 -7.93
C PRO A 363 -8.53 -25.14 -7.49
N GLU A 364 -9.41 -24.89 -8.45
CA GLU A 364 -10.87 -24.99 -8.30
C GLU A 364 -11.32 -26.33 -7.71
N THR A 365 -10.43 -27.34 -7.76
CA THR A 365 -10.64 -28.69 -7.21
C THR A 365 -10.83 -28.75 -5.69
N MET A 366 -10.47 -27.70 -4.94
CA MET A 366 -10.65 -27.71 -3.49
C MET A 366 -12.08 -27.42 -3.03
N ASN A 367 -12.96 -26.92 -3.89
CA ASN A 367 -14.37 -26.60 -3.57
C ASN A 367 -14.55 -25.74 -2.30
N LEU A 368 -13.58 -24.90 -1.97
CA LEU A 368 -13.64 -23.98 -0.84
C LEU A 368 -14.21 -22.63 -1.25
N LYS A 369 -15.08 -22.07 -0.43
CA LYS A 369 -15.54 -20.70 -0.58
C LYS A 369 -14.46 -19.75 -0.11
N LEU A 370 -14.39 -18.55 -0.69
CA LEU A 370 -13.39 -17.56 -0.35
C LEU A 370 -13.88 -16.63 0.77
N LEU A 371 -13.03 -16.41 1.78
CA LEU A 371 -13.24 -15.46 2.87
C LEU A 371 -12.11 -14.42 2.87
N GLU A 372 -12.43 -13.17 2.56
CA GLU A 372 -11.46 -12.06 2.42
C GLU A 372 -11.81 -10.92 3.40
N PRO A 373 -11.48 -11.06 4.69
CA PRO A 373 -11.96 -10.13 5.70
C PRO A 373 -11.32 -8.75 5.66
N LEU A 374 -10.19 -8.59 4.96
CA LEU A 374 -9.44 -7.33 4.86
C LEU A 374 -9.61 -6.63 3.51
N ARG A 375 -10.47 -7.15 2.65
CA ARG A 375 -10.64 -6.73 1.25
C ARG A 375 -10.94 -5.23 1.07
N GLU A 376 -11.54 -4.59 2.06
CA GLU A 376 -11.92 -3.18 2.04
C GLU A 376 -10.85 -2.26 2.64
N LEU A 377 -9.75 -2.79 3.16
CA LEU A 377 -8.76 -2.04 3.93
C LEU A 377 -7.48 -1.73 3.14
N PHE A 378 -6.95 -0.53 3.33
CA PHE A 378 -5.59 -0.20 2.96
C PHE A 378 -4.57 -0.76 3.96
N LYS A 379 -3.30 -0.83 3.57
CA LYS A 379 -2.22 -1.42 4.38
C LYS A 379 -2.04 -0.77 5.76
N ASP A 380 -2.16 0.55 5.82
CA ASP A 380 -2.07 1.30 7.08
C ASP A 380 -3.28 1.03 8.00
N GLU A 381 -4.48 0.85 7.43
CA GLU A 381 -5.68 0.45 8.15
C GLU A 381 -5.53 -0.98 8.70
N VAL A 382 -4.98 -1.91 7.91
CA VAL A 382 -4.70 -3.29 8.36
C VAL A 382 -3.74 -3.28 9.55
N ARG A 383 -2.71 -2.44 9.54
CA ARG A 383 -1.79 -2.28 10.67
C ARG A 383 -2.49 -1.77 11.93
N LYS A 384 -3.30 -0.72 11.81
CA LYS A 384 -4.12 -0.19 12.91
C LYS A 384 -5.08 -1.25 13.45
N LEU A 385 -5.72 -2.02 12.55
CA LEU A 385 -6.58 -3.13 12.90
C LEU A 385 -5.81 -4.21 13.69
N GLY A 386 -4.61 -4.58 13.25
CA GLY A 386 -3.76 -5.53 13.94
C GLY A 386 -3.46 -5.14 15.37
N VAL A 387 -3.14 -3.86 15.61
CA VAL A 387 -2.93 -3.31 16.96
C VAL A 387 -4.23 -3.39 17.78
N ALA A 388 -5.37 -3.01 17.19
CA ALA A 388 -6.68 -3.08 17.85
C ALA A 388 -7.07 -4.53 18.22
N LEU A 389 -6.57 -5.53 17.48
CA LEU A 389 -6.77 -6.96 17.77
C LEU A 389 -5.75 -7.51 18.78
N GLY A 390 -4.81 -6.70 19.27
CA GLY A 390 -3.83 -7.11 20.28
C GLY A 390 -2.56 -7.77 19.73
N LEU A 391 -2.30 -7.67 18.42
CA LEU A 391 -1.04 -8.15 17.86
C LEU A 391 0.14 -7.26 18.31
N PRO A 392 1.33 -7.84 18.55
CA PRO A 392 2.51 -7.06 18.93
C PRO A 392 2.85 -6.00 17.87
N HIS A 393 3.14 -4.78 18.32
CA HIS A 393 3.52 -3.66 17.44
C HIS A 393 4.65 -4.03 16.48
N GLY A 394 5.70 -4.68 16.96
CA GLY A 394 6.83 -5.12 16.14
C GLY A 394 6.48 -6.14 15.05
N MET A 395 5.37 -6.86 15.17
CA MET A 395 4.86 -7.75 14.13
C MET A 395 4.05 -6.99 13.08
N VAL A 396 3.23 -6.05 13.53
CA VAL A 396 2.32 -5.26 12.67
C VAL A 396 3.07 -4.22 11.85
N TYR A 397 4.06 -3.54 12.45
CA TYR A 397 4.86 -2.49 11.82
C TYR A 397 6.22 -2.96 11.31
N ARG A 398 6.38 -4.26 11.10
CA ARG A 398 7.60 -4.79 10.51
C ARG A 398 7.76 -4.33 9.05
N HIS A 399 9.02 -4.25 8.63
CA HIS A 399 9.33 -3.97 7.22
C HIS A 399 8.78 -5.05 6.30
N PRO A 400 8.46 -4.71 5.04
CA PRO A 400 8.07 -5.71 4.05
C PRO A 400 9.09 -6.83 3.93
N PHE A 401 8.57 -8.06 3.84
CA PHE A 401 9.35 -9.25 3.59
C PHE A 401 8.71 -10.00 2.42
N PRO A 402 9.44 -10.27 1.34
CA PRO A 402 8.87 -10.85 0.13
C PRO A 402 8.36 -12.27 0.37
N GLY A 403 7.34 -12.69 -0.38
CA GLY A 403 6.78 -14.04 -0.30
C GLY A 403 7.83 -15.15 -0.48
N PRO A 404 8.79 -15.04 -1.44
CA PRO A 404 9.89 -15.99 -1.58
C PRO A 404 10.91 -15.97 -0.43
N GLY A 405 10.76 -15.09 0.54
CA GLY A 405 11.65 -14.98 1.68
C GLY A 405 13.07 -14.62 1.29
N LEU A 406 14.05 -15.23 1.94
CA LEU A 406 15.47 -15.03 1.65
C LEU A 406 15.88 -15.52 0.25
N GLY A 407 15.04 -16.30 -0.43
CA GLY A 407 15.34 -16.83 -1.76
C GLY A 407 15.64 -15.77 -2.81
N VAL A 408 15.03 -14.60 -2.72
CA VAL A 408 15.28 -13.43 -3.60
C VAL A 408 16.25 -12.40 -3.00
N ARG A 409 16.86 -12.74 -1.87
CA ARG A 409 17.93 -11.96 -1.23
C ARG A 409 19.27 -12.71 -1.23
N ILE A 410 19.30 -13.89 -1.84
CA ILE A 410 20.51 -14.64 -2.18
C ILE A 410 20.67 -14.57 -3.69
N LEU A 411 21.65 -13.83 -4.17
CA LEU A 411 21.92 -13.76 -5.61
C LEU A 411 22.39 -15.11 -6.15
N GLY A 412 21.83 -15.54 -7.28
CA GLY A 412 22.15 -16.83 -7.86
C GLY A 412 21.47 -18.01 -7.15
N ALA A 413 22.11 -19.17 -7.15
CA ALA A 413 21.53 -20.39 -6.59
C ALA A 413 21.42 -20.36 -5.07
N VAL A 414 20.28 -20.81 -4.55
CA VAL A 414 19.96 -20.86 -3.13
C VAL A 414 20.40 -22.20 -2.54
N ASN A 415 21.00 -22.18 -1.37
CA ASN A 415 21.26 -23.35 -0.56
C ASN A 415 21.14 -23.03 0.94
N THR A 416 21.13 -24.07 1.76
CA THR A 416 20.94 -23.94 3.21
C THR A 416 22.07 -23.15 3.89
N GLU A 417 23.32 -23.32 3.46
CA GLU A 417 24.47 -22.59 3.99
C GLU A 417 24.32 -21.07 3.76
N PHE A 418 24.02 -20.67 2.52
CA PHE A 418 23.85 -19.27 2.16
C PHE A 418 22.65 -18.64 2.90
N ALA A 419 21.55 -19.38 3.00
CA ALA A 419 20.38 -18.94 3.75
C ALA A 419 20.69 -18.71 5.25
N ASP A 420 21.47 -19.59 5.86
CA ASP A 420 21.87 -19.45 7.26
C ASP A 420 22.81 -18.27 7.50
N LEU A 421 23.80 -18.08 6.64
CA LEU A 421 24.71 -16.93 6.70
C LEU A 421 23.94 -15.61 6.54
N LEU A 422 23.08 -15.52 5.55
CA LEU A 422 22.26 -14.33 5.31
C LEU A 422 21.31 -14.05 6.47
N ARG A 423 20.62 -15.05 6.97
CA ARG A 423 19.66 -14.94 8.08
C ARG A 423 20.30 -14.34 9.34
N ARG A 424 21.50 -14.79 9.67
CA ARG A 424 22.24 -14.26 10.82
C ARG A 424 22.73 -12.83 10.59
N ALA A 425 23.25 -12.54 9.40
CA ALA A 425 23.68 -11.18 9.03
C ALA A 425 22.50 -10.20 9.03
N ASP A 426 21.36 -10.58 8.43
CA ASP A 426 20.13 -9.77 8.42
C ASP A 426 19.63 -9.48 9.85
N ALA A 427 19.63 -10.47 10.73
CA ALA A 427 19.20 -10.31 12.11
C ALA A 427 20.06 -9.27 12.87
N ILE A 428 21.38 -9.28 12.66
CA ILE A 428 22.29 -8.29 13.25
C ILE A 428 21.97 -6.88 12.73
N PHE A 429 21.77 -6.74 11.42
CA PHE A 429 21.45 -5.45 10.82
C PHE A 429 20.14 -4.87 11.37
N ILE A 430 19.08 -5.67 11.39
CA ILE A 430 17.78 -5.24 11.92
C ILE A 430 17.86 -4.90 13.43
N GLU A 431 18.57 -5.69 14.21
CA GLU A 431 18.77 -5.43 15.64
C GLU A 431 19.45 -4.08 15.88
N GLU A 432 20.53 -3.78 15.16
CA GLU A 432 21.25 -2.52 15.31
C GLU A 432 20.42 -1.32 14.83
N LEU A 433 19.62 -1.47 13.78
CA LEU A 433 18.69 -0.43 13.35
C LEU A 433 17.64 -0.12 14.42
N ARG A 434 17.13 -1.14 15.13
CA ARG A 434 16.14 -0.97 16.21
C ARG A 434 16.75 -0.32 17.44
N ASN A 435 18.00 -0.66 17.75
CA ASN A 435 18.68 -0.19 18.96
C ASN A 435 19.33 1.20 18.80
N THR A 436 19.46 1.70 17.58
CA THR A 436 20.06 3.01 17.32
C THR A 436 18.98 4.06 17.12
N ILE A 437 18.91 4.98 18.08
CA ILE A 437 17.94 6.08 18.09
C ILE A 437 18.54 7.31 17.43
N ASP A 438 17.82 7.89 16.49
CA ASP A 438 18.19 9.18 15.92
C ASP A 438 17.99 10.31 16.96
N PRO A 439 19.03 11.12 17.23
CA PRO A 439 18.95 12.15 18.26
C PRO A 439 17.97 13.29 17.94
N GLU A 440 17.66 13.52 16.66
CA GLU A 440 16.76 14.60 16.23
C GLU A 440 15.31 14.17 16.33
N THR A 441 14.95 13.05 15.73
CA THR A 441 13.56 12.56 15.66
C THR A 441 13.13 11.76 16.89
N LYS A 442 14.08 11.27 17.69
CA LYS A 442 13.85 10.35 18.82
C LYS A 442 13.25 8.99 18.41
N GLN A 443 13.34 8.66 17.13
CA GLN A 443 12.89 7.38 16.58
C GLN A 443 14.09 6.46 16.33
N SER A 444 13.83 5.15 16.29
CA SER A 444 14.83 4.18 15.86
C SER A 444 15.10 4.32 14.36
N TRP A 445 16.31 4.01 13.92
CA TRP A 445 16.61 3.95 12.50
C TRP A 445 15.80 2.86 11.77
N TYR A 446 15.31 1.86 12.49
CA TYR A 446 14.34 0.91 11.93
C TYR A 446 13.02 1.60 11.58
N ASP A 447 12.48 2.45 12.43
CA ASP A 447 11.23 3.18 12.19
C ASP A 447 11.39 4.30 11.15
N LEU A 448 12.58 4.88 11.05
CA LEU A 448 12.91 5.91 10.05
C LEU A 448 13.16 5.34 8.65
N THR A 449 13.36 4.02 8.51
CA THR A 449 13.50 3.34 7.24
C THR A 449 12.20 2.63 6.87
N SER A 450 11.86 2.65 5.58
CA SER A 450 10.65 1.99 5.08
C SER A 450 10.86 0.50 4.84
N GLN A 451 12.09 0.13 4.42
CA GLN A 451 12.50 -1.26 4.24
C GLN A 451 14.03 -1.37 4.40
N ALA A 452 14.47 -2.33 5.18
CA ALA A 452 15.89 -2.63 5.39
C ALA A 452 16.12 -4.14 5.45
N PHE A 453 17.20 -4.60 4.84
CA PHE A 453 17.58 -6.01 4.77
C PHE A 453 19.02 -6.19 4.33
N ALA A 454 19.54 -7.39 4.55
CA ALA A 454 20.81 -7.84 4.00
C ALA A 454 20.60 -8.67 2.72
N VAL A 455 21.56 -8.64 1.82
CA VAL A 455 21.62 -9.43 0.58
C VAL A 455 22.90 -10.25 0.57
N PHE A 456 22.77 -11.54 0.30
CA PHE A 456 23.93 -12.43 0.19
C PHE A 456 24.49 -12.42 -1.23
N LEU A 457 25.80 -12.13 -1.34
CA LEU A 457 26.54 -12.14 -2.60
C LEU A 457 27.43 -13.38 -2.64
N PRO A 458 27.18 -14.33 -3.57
CA PRO A 458 27.94 -15.59 -3.66
C PRO A 458 29.32 -15.40 -4.32
N VAL A 459 29.99 -14.33 -3.92
CA VAL A 459 31.34 -13.98 -4.37
C VAL A 459 32.29 -13.96 -3.19
N LYS A 460 33.47 -14.53 -3.37
CA LYS A 460 34.48 -14.55 -2.32
C LYS A 460 35.41 -13.35 -2.41
N SER A 461 35.62 -12.71 -1.31
CA SER A 461 36.52 -11.58 -1.13
C SER A 461 37.73 -11.99 -0.28
N VAL A 462 38.89 -11.45 -0.63
CA VAL A 462 40.09 -11.65 0.19
C VAL A 462 39.93 -10.87 1.51
N GLY A 463 40.27 -11.53 2.59
CA GLY A 463 40.35 -10.95 3.92
C GLY A 463 41.63 -11.34 4.64
N VAL A 464 41.95 -10.67 5.73
CA VAL A 464 43.07 -11.04 6.60
C VAL A 464 42.49 -11.18 8.02
N MET A 465 42.58 -12.39 8.56
CA MET A 465 42.18 -12.69 9.94
C MET A 465 43.36 -13.29 10.66
N GLY A 466 43.87 -12.57 11.66
CA GLY A 466 45.14 -12.89 12.26
C GLY A 466 46.27 -12.76 11.24
N ASP A 467 47.16 -13.78 11.16
CA ASP A 467 48.32 -13.78 10.25
C ASP A 467 48.02 -14.48 8.92
N GLY A 468 46.73 -14.88 8.66
CA GLY A 468 46.34 -15.65 7.51
C GLY A 468 45.39 -14.90 6.55
N ARG A 469 45.54 -15.19 5.22
CA ARG A 469 44.54 -14.77 4.22
C ARG A 469 43.30 -15.66 4.33
N THR A 470 42.12 -15.02 4.25
CA THR A 470 40.84 -15.70 4.16
C THR A 470 40.15 -15.35 2.85
N TYR A 471 39.27 -16.25 2.38
CA TYR A 471 38.43 -16.06 1.20
C TYR A 471 37.00 -16.42 1.56
N ASP A 472 36.27 -15.41 2.02
CA ASP A 472 34.90 -15.56 2.50
C ASP A 472 33.93 -14.69 1.69
N TYR A 473 32.64 -14.85 1.95
CA TYR A 473 31.59 -14.22 1.20
C TYR A 473 31.38 -12.74 1.58
N VAL A 474 30.62 -12.07 0.73
CA VAL A 474 30.25 -10.66 0.85
C VAL A 474 28.75 -10.54 1.13
N VAL A 475 28.38 -9.62 2.01
CA VAL A 475 26.99 -9.24 2.27
C VAL A 475 26.81 -7.76 1.93
N ALA A 476 25.74 -7.44 1.19
CA ALA A 476 25.30 -6.08 0.98
C ALA A 476 24.18 -5.72 1.96
N LEU A 477 24.23 -4.53 2.50
CA LEU A 477 23.13 -3.94 3.28
C LEU A 477 22.32 -3.03 2.38
N ARG A 478 21.01 -3.13 2.47
CA ARG A 478 20.04 -2.27 1.78
C ARG A 478 19.11 -1.64 2.78
N ALA A 479 18.99 -0.31 2.78
CA ALA A 479 18.00 0.41 3.54
C ALA A 479 17.47 1.58 2.73
N VAL A 480 16.15 1.72 2.64
CA VAL A 480 15.50 2.75 1.83
C VAL A 480 14.45 3.52 2.62
N GLN A 481 14.25 4.76 2.22
CA GLN A 481 13.16 5.63 2.67
C GLN A 481 12.22 5.88 1.49
N THR A 482 10.94 5.71 1.69
CA THR A 482 9.92 5.90 0.67
C THR A 482 8.56 6.16 1.31
N SER A 483 7.71 6.89 0.61
CA SER A 483 6.31 7.11 1.01
C SER A 483 5.33 6.18 0.29
N ASP A 484 5.68 5.71 -0.91
CA ASP A 484 4.76 5.03 -1.82
C ASP A 484 5.29 3.71 -2.41
N PHE A 485 6.55 3.37 -2.17
CA PHE A 485 7.27 2.23 -2.75
C PHE A 485 7.42 2.26 -4.29
N MET A 486 6.93 3.29 -4.94
CA MET A 486 7.14 3.52 -6.38
C MET A 486 8.49 4.19 -6.63
N THR A 487 8.82 5.18 -5.82
CA THR A 487 10.14 5.82 -5.75
C THR A 487 10.73 5.60 -4.36
N ALA A 488 12.05 5.50 -4.28
CA ALA A 488 12.74 5.32 -3.00
C ALA A 488 14.16 5.88 -3.08
N ASP A 489 14.58 6.49 -1.99
CA ASP A 489 15.96 6.88 -1.79
C ASP A 489 16.64 5.94 -0.78
N TRP A 490 17.93 5.69 -0.96
CA TRP A 490 18.71 4.99 0.05
C TRP A 490 18.75 5.78 1.36
N ALA A 491 18.63 5.10 2.49
CA ALA A 491 18.60 5.74 3.79
C ALA A 491 20.00 6.22 4.20
N PRO A 492 20.17 7.50 4.63
CA PRO A 492 21.46 8.04 5.04
C PRO A 492 21.82 7.59 6.47
N LEU A 493 22.03 6.28 6.63
CA LEU A 493 22.39 5.70 7.92
C LEU A 493 23.69 6.30 8.46
N PRO A 494 23.79 6.56 9.77
CA PRO A 494 25.02 7.07 10.38
C PRO A 494 26.22 6.13 10.13
N TYR A 495 27.37 6.69 9.77
CA TYR A 495 28.59 5.89 9.59
C TYR A 495 28.96 5.05 10.81
N PRO A 496 28.83 5.52 12.06
CA PRO A 496 29.06 4.67 13.23
C PRO A 496 28.13 3.45 13.29
N LEU A 497 26.87 3.59 12.87
CA LEU A 497 25.92 2.49 12.80
C LEU A 497 26.35 1.46 11.75
N LEU A 498 26.68 1.92 10.53
CA LEU A 498 27.19 1.04 9.47
C LEU A 498 28.46 0.32 9.89
N GLY A 499 29.41 1.02 10.52
CA GLY A 499 30.63 0.44 11.05
C GLY A 499 30.38 -0.62 12.12
N LYS A 500 29.44 -0.38 13.04
CA LYS A 500 29.06 -1.34 14.08
C LYS A 500 28.41 -2.59 13.48
N VAL A 501 27.48 -2.44 12.55
CA VAL A 501 26.83 -3.56 11.86
C VAL A 501 27.85 -4.40 11.10
N SER A 502 28.73 -3.77 10.33
CA SER A 502 29.80 -4.45 9.60
C SER A 502 30.73 -5.23 10.54
N SER A 503 31.18 -4.61 11.62
CA SER A 503 32.05 -5.26 12.61
C SER A 503 31.36 -6.47 13.26
N ARG A 504 30.09 -6.33 13.64
CA ARG A 504 29.31 -7.42 14.23
C ARG A 504 29.12 -8.58 13.26
N ILE A 505 28.73 -8.30 12.02
CA ILE A 505 28.49 -9.34 10.99
C ILE A 505 29.78 -10.12 10.77
N ILE A 506 30.92 -9.46 10.55
CA ILE A 506 32.21 -10.12 10.29
C ILE A 506 32.67 -10.96 11.47
N ASN A 507 32.46 -10.48 12.71
CA ASN A 507 32.91 -11.21 13.90
C ASN A 507 31.95 -12.31 14.36
N GLU A 508 30.64 -12.15 14.17
CA GLU A 508 29.63 -13.07 14.68
C GLU A 508 29.16 -14.10 13.62
N VAL A 509 29.25 -13.76 12.32
CA VAL A 509 28.82 -14.64 11.22
C VAL A 509 30.05 -15.17 10.47
N ARG A 510 30.54 -16.31 10.93
CA ARG A 510 31.71 -16.95 10.34
C ARG A 510 31.41 -17.35 8.88
N GLY A 511 32.24 -16.95 7.92
CA GLY A 511 32.04 -17.16 6.48
C GLY A 511 31.73 -15.86 5.70
N ILE A 512 31.58 -14.73 6.39
CA ILE A 512 31.45 -13.39 5.81
C ILE A 512 32.63 -12.54 6.26
N ASN A 513 33.37 -11.97 5.32
CA ASN A 513 34.54 -11.12 5.63
C ASN A 513 34.42 -9.69 5.08
N ARG A 514 33.31 -9.38 4.40
CA ARG A 514 33.09 -8.05 3.82
C ARG A 514 31.61 -7.66 3.83
N VAL A 515 31.36 -6.42 4.22
CA VAL A 515 30.04 -5.80 4.21
C VAL A 515 30.10 -4.55 3.33
N VAL A 516 29.13 -4.38 2.43
CA VAL A 516 28.96 -3.21 1.58
C VAL A 516 27.58 -2.60 1.81
N TYR A 517 27.42 -1.32 1.50
CA TYR A 517 26.13 -0.62 1.62
C TYR A 517 25.67 -0.14 0.25
N ASP A 518 24.43 -0.49 -0.14
CA ASP A 518 23.83 -0.11 -1.42
C ASP A 518 23.28 1.32 -1.34
N VAL A 519 23.87 2.23 -2.12
CA VAL A 519 23.52 3.65 -2.22
C VAL A 519 22.75 4.00 -3.48
N SER A 520 21.97 3.05 -3.99
CA SER A 520 21.17 3.23 -5.22
C SER A 520 19.74 3.65 -4.91
N SER A 521 19.26 4.66 -5.62
CA SER A 521 17.85 5.08 -5.55
C SER A 521 16.97 4.33 -6.55
N LYS A 522 15.68 4.26 -6.29
CA LYS A 522 14.68 3.73 -7.21
C LYS A 522 13.85 4.89 -7.80
N PRO A 523 13.80 5.09 -9.12
CA PRO A 523 14.64 4.47 -10.13
C PRO A 523 16.11 4.95 -10.06
N PRO A 524 17.10 4.38 -10.77
CA PRO A 524 16.96 3.26 -11.73
C PRO A 524 16.96 1.85 -11.10
N ALA A 525 17.48 1.71 -9.87
CA ALA A 525 17.46 0.42 -9.19
C ALA A 525 16.06 0.09 -8.65
N THR A 526 15.85 -1.17 -8.30
CA THR A 526 14.70 -1.61 -7.49
C THR A 526 15.06 -1.60 -6.01
N ILE A 527 14.07 -1.77 -5.11
CA ILE A 527 14.33 -1.90 -3.68
C ILE A 527 14.96 -3.27 -3.42
N GLU A 528 14.28 -4.36 -3.79
CA GLU A 528 14.84 -5.71 -3.76
C GLU A 528 15.85 -5.88 -4.92
N TRP A 529 16.82 -6.78 -4.74
CA TRP A 529 17.85 -7.03 -5.75
C TRP A 529 17.43 -8.09 -6.79
N GLU A 530 16.52 -8.99 -6.44
CA GLU A 530 15.94 -10.00 -7.35
C GLU A 530 14.42 -10.01 -7.37
#